data_ee04b208eacc69e1fdd8782c86522d64
#
_entry.id   ee04b208eacc69e1fdd8782c86522d64
#
_cell.length_a   1.000
_cell.length_b   1.000
_cell.length_c   1.000
_cell.angle_alpha   90.00
_cell.angle_beta   90.00
_cell.angle_gamma   90.00
#
_symmetry.space_group_name_H-M   'P 1'
#
loop_
_entity.id
_entity.type
_entity.pdbx_description
1 polymer ?
#
loop_
_entity_poly.entity_id
_entity_poly.type
_entity_poly.pdbx_seq_one_letter_code
_entity_poly.pdbx_strand_id
1 'polypeptide(L)'
;MVTIIQGTTKKPVSSQRLANFFSTHEEYDGFLYIGYPIIGTSDGPYPIDALLISKSSGLIVFSIIEGRDIIGVEDIQDDSYNKLESKLRAYKSLMRGRKLQVPIYSVTFAPACDDVTSLSTNDYPVCNEDNLGEWLCRCRWDEPSHYESLIAIIQAISTIRKGRKKRDVQREDSRGAKLKNLEDSIANLDNLQGRAVIETVDGVQRIRGLA
;
A
#
# COMPACT_ATOMS: atom_id res chain seq x y z
N MET A 1 -10.69 -7.75 11.90
CA MET A 1 -10.83 -6.27 11.94
C MET A 1 -9.68 -5.62 11.19
N VAL A 2 -9.96 -4.65 10.31
CA VAL A 2 -8.97 -3.92 9.49
C VAL A 2 -8.51 -2.67 10.23
N THR A 3 -7.19 -2.45 10.30
CA THR A 3 -6.62 -1.19 10.80
C THR A 3 -6.53 -0.20 9.65
N ILE A 4 -7.23 0.94 9.77
CA ILE A 4 -7.31 1.95 8.71
C ILE A 4 -6.28 3.06 8.97
N ILE A 5 -5.43 3.32 7.98
CA ILE A 5 -4.38 4.33 8.03
C ILE A 5 -4.65 5.34 6.92
N GLN A 6 -5.09 6.56 7.30
CA GLN A 6 -5.46 7.59 6.35
C GLN A 6 -4.36 8.61 6.13
N GLY A 7 -4.07 8.88 4.86
CA GLY A 7 -3.21 9.94 4.39
C GLY A 7 -3.99 11.04 3.64
N THR A 8 -3.27 11.82 2.85
CA THR A 8 -3.90 12.87 2.03
C THR A 8 -4.41 12.26 0.72
N THR A 9 -5.70 12.40 0.44
CA THR A 9 -6.34 11.93 -0.79
C THR A 9 -6.95 13.08 -1.60
N LYS A 10 -6.98 12.93 -2.92
CA LYS A 10 -7.72 13.81 -3.83
C LYS A 10 -9.19 13.38 -4.02
N LYS A 11 -9.57 12.25 -3.42
CA LYS A 11 -10.87 11.60 -3.56
C LYS A 11 -11.49 11.35 -2.17
N PRO A 12 -11.80 12.43 -1.41
CA PRO A 12 -12.11 12.30 0.03
C PRO A 12 -13.42 11.56 0.30
N VAL A 13 -14.46 11.78 -0.51
CA VAL A 13 -15.78 11.18 -0.27
C VAL A 13 -15.74 9.67 -0.52
N SER A 14 -15.24 9.25 -1.68
CA SER A 14 -15.14 7.83 -2.04
C SER A 14 -14.14 7.10 -1.16
N SER A 15 -13.03 7.75 -0.77
CA SER A 15 -12.07 7.20 0.18
C SER A 15 -12.69 6.96 1.57
N GLN A 16 -13.53 7.90 2.04
CA GLN A 16 -14.24 7.74 3.31
C GLN A 16 -15.25 6.61 3.25
N ARG A 17 -15.96 6.46 2.14
CA ARG A 17 -16.90 5.34 1.94
C ARG A 17 -16.19 4.00 1.98
N LEU A 18 -15.01 3.88 1.33
CA LEU A 18 -14.19 2.67 1.42
C LEU A 18 -13.73 2.39 2.86
N ALA A 19 -13.31 3.42 3.60
CA ALA A 19 -12.93 3.29 5.01
C ALA A 19 -14.12 2.82 5.86
N ASN A 20 -15.28 3.39 5.66
CA ASN A 20 -16.51 3.02 6.37
C ASN A 20 -16.90 1.56 6.09
N PHE A 21 -16.79 1.11 4.83
CA PHE A 21 -17.04 -0.29 4.47
C PHE A 21 -16.19 -1.23 5.33
N PHE A 22 -14.86 -1.03 5.39
CA PHE A 22 -13.99 -1.88 6.20
C PHE A 22 -14.12 -1.70 7.71
N SER A 23 -14.65 -0.57 8.17
CA SER A 23 -14.94 -0.36 9.59
C SER A 23 -16.18 -1.10 10.06
N THR A 24 -17.15 -1.33 9.17
CA THR A 24 -18.42 -2.01 9.48
C THR A 24 -18.35 -3.52 9.25
N HIS A 25 -17.35 -4.02 8.50
CA HIS A 25 -17.18 -5.43 8.17
C HIS A 25 -15.97 -5.99 8.95
N GLU A 26 -16.23 -6.50 10.15
CA GLU A 26 -15.19 -7.00 11.06
C GLU A 26 -14.55 -8.32 10.62
N GLU A 27 -15.18 -9.03 9.68
CA GLU A 27 -14.68 -10.29 9.11
C GLU A 27 -13.38 -10.13 8.32
N TYR A 28 -13.09 -8.92 7.82
CA TYR A 28 -11.83 -8.65 7.13
C TYR A 28 -10.70 -8.35 8.12
N ASP A 29 -9.48 -8.73 7.75
CA ASP A 29 -8.27 -8.53 8.54
C ASP A 29 -7.24 -7.67 7.80
N GLY A 30 -6.30 -7.10 8.56
CA GLY A 30 -5.11 -6.47 7.99
C GLY A 30 -5.05 -4.95 8.11
N PHE A 31 -4.38 -4.32 7.15
CA PHE A 31 -4.12 -2.88 7.13
C PHE A 31 -4.63 -2.26 5.83
N LEU A 32 -5.47 -1.24 5.93
CA LEU A 32 -5.94 -0.45 4.79
C LEU A 32 -5.23 0.92 4.80
N TYR A 33 -4.38 1.14 3.82
CA TYR A 33 -3.71 2.42 3.60
C TYR A 33 -4.50 3.23 2.57
N ILE A 34 -4.90 4.46 2.89
CA ILE A 34 -5.65 5.36 2.01
C ILE A 34 -4.84 6.63 1.76
N GLY A 35 -4.65 7.02 0.50
CA GLY A 35 -4.01 8.27 0.12
C GLY A 35 -2.50 8.35 0.39
N TYR A 36 -1.81 7.22 0.42
CA TYR A 36 -0.36 7.16 0.55
C TYR A 36 0.31 6.99 -0.81
N PRO A 37 1.29 7.81 -1.17
CA PRO A 37 2.15 7.57 -2.33
C PRO A 37 3.08 6.39 -2.02
N ILE A 38 2.77 5.22 -2.55
CA ILE A 38 3.43 3.99 -2.13
C ILE A 38 4.58 3.61 -3.04
N ILE A 39 4.59 4.01 -4.31
CA ILE A 39 5.56 3.51 -5.26
C ILE A 39 6.43 4.60 -5.82
N GLY A 40 7.74 4.41 -5.69
CA GLY A 40 8.72 5.14 -6.44
C GLY A 40 9.07 4.41 -7.71
N THR A 41 8.69 4.98 -8.83
CA THR A 41 9.12 4.54 -10.15
C THR A 41 10.30 5.40 -10.63
N SER A 42 10.93 5.00 -11.74
CA SER A 42 11.93 5.83 -12.46
C SER A 42 11.39 7.22 -12.81
N ASP A 43 10.09 7.30 -13.08
CA ASP A 43 9.40 8.51 -13.52
C ASP A 43 8.86 9.36 -12.35
N GLY A 44 9.13 8.94 -11.11
CA GLY A 44 8.71 9.64 -9.90
C GLY A 44 7.77 8.84 -9.00
N PRO A 45 7.18 9.49 -7.98
CA PRO A 45 6.23 8.82 -7.09
C PRO A 45 4.92 8.52 -7.81
N TYR A 46 4.51 7.26 -7.81
CA TYR A 46 3.21 6.83 -8.31
C TYR A 46 2.21 6.81 -7.14
N PRO A 47 1.13 7.60 -7.21
CA PRO A 47 0.11 7.58 -6.17
C PRO A 47 -0.79 6.36 -6.33
N ILE A 48 -1.00 5.63 -5.23
CA ILE A 48 -2.05 4.62 -5.10
C ILE A 48 -3.14 5.22 -4.22
N ASP A 49 -4.40 5.08 -4.65
CA ASP A 49 -5.54 5.64 -3.91
C ASP A 49 -5.75 4.92 -2.58
N ALA A 50 -5.80 3.58 -2.61
CA ALA A 50 -5.80 2.77 -1.40
C ALA A 50 -5.19 1.38 -1.62
N LEU A 51 -4.69 0.78 -0.54
CA LEU A 51 -4.04 -0.51 -0.52
C LEU A 51 -4.43 -1.29 0.72
N LEU A 52 -5.03 -2.46 0.56
CA LEU A 52 -5.29 -3.40 1.65
C LEU A 52 -4.23 -4.49 1.67
N ILE A 53 -3.66 -4.74 2.84
CA ILE A 53 -2.77 -5.87 3.12
C ILE A 53 -3.49 -6.79 4.08
N SER A 54 -3.89 -7.98 3.62
CA SER A 54 -4.64 -8.96 4.40
C SER A 54 -3.92 -10.31 4.42
N LYS A 55 -4.00 -11.03 5.54
CA LYS A 55 -3.49 -12.41 5.63
C LYS A 55 -4.32 -13.38 4.81
N SER A 56 -5.62 -13.14 4.72
CA SER A 56 -6.55 -14.00 4.02
C SER A 56 -6.56 -13.76 2.51
N SER A 57 -6.38 -12.49 2.09
CA SER A 57 -6.59 -12.08 0.69
C SER A 57 -5.30 -11.62 -0.02
N GLY A 58 -4.21 -11.40 0.71
CA GLY A 58 -2.98 -10.87 0.12
C GLY A 58 -2.99 -9.35 -0.02
N LEU A 59 -2.55 -8.85 -1.16
CA LEU A 59 -2.43 -7.43 -1.44
C LEU A 59 -3.49 -6.99 -2.44
N ILE A 60 -4.35 -6.06 -2.03
CA ILE A 60 -5.43 -5.54 -2.87
C ILE A 60 -5.21 -4.05 -3.13
N VAL A 61 -5.14 -3.69 -4.41
CA VAL A 61 -4.98 -2.30 -4.87
C VAL A 61 -6.35 -1.76 -5.26
N PHE A 62 -6.74 -0.65 -4.67
CA PHE A 62 -7.95 0.07 -5.02
C PHE A 62 -7.62 1.29 -5.86
N SER A 63 -8.16 1.34 -7.06
CA SER A 63 -8.29 2.56 -7.85
C SER A 63 -9.63 3.19 -7.52
N ILE A 64 -9.64 4.33 -6.84
CA ILE A 64 -10.88 4.95 -6.35
C ILE A 64 -11.39 5.94 -7.41
N ILE A 65 -12.67 5.91 -7.70
CA ILE A 65 -13.34 6.89 -8.55
C ILE A 65 -14.15 7.85 -7.67
N GLU A 66 -13.94 9.15 -7.87
CA GLU A 66 -14.75 10.21 -7.26
C GLU A 66 -15.76 10.69 -8.31
N GLY A 67 -17.05 10.49 -8.04
CA GLY A 67 -18.11 10.78 -9.00
C GLY A 67 -18.59 9.56 -9.78
N ARG A 68 -19.27 9.79 -10.93
CA ARG A 68 -19.93 8.75 -11.72
C ARG A 68 -19.19 8.39 -13.02
N ASP A 69 -18.23 9.21 -13.41
CA ASP A 69 -17.51 9.01 -14.67
C ASP A 69 -16.41 7.95 -14.52
N ILE A 70 -16.64 6.80 -15.11
CA ILE A 70 -15.72 5.66 -15.11
C ILE A 70 -15.06 5.56 -16.49
N ILE A 71 -13.90 6.21 -16.63
CA ILE A 71 -13.13 6.22 -17.89
C ILE A 71 -11.72 5.69 -17.61
N GLY A 72 -11.21 4.83 -18.54
CA GLY A 72 -9.83 4.34 -18.49
C GLY A 72 -9.51 3.42 -17.32
N VAL A 73 -10.50 2.68 -16.84
CA VAL A 73 -10.38 1.76 -15.69
C VAL A 73 -9.30 0.69 -15.93
N GLU A 74 -9.30 0.12 -17.13
CA GLU A 74 -8.37 -0.94 -17.51
C GLU A 74 -6.92 -0.46 -17.44
N ASP A 75 -6.62 0.66 -18.08
CA ASP A 75 -5.28 1.26 -18.08
C ASP A 75 -4.81 1.60 -16.66
N ILE A 76 -5.70 2.12 -15.81
CA ILE A 76 -5.39 2.50 -14.42
C ILE A 76 -5.11 1.26 -13.58
N GLN A 77 -5.90 0.20 -13.73
CA GLN A 77 -5.69 -1.05 -13.01
C GLN A 77 -4.40 -1.73 -13.45
N ASP A 78 -4.13 -1.83 -14.73
CA ASP A 78 -2.90 -2.40 -15.29
C ASP A 78 -1.67 -1.62 -14.83
N ASP A 79 -1.71 -0.29 -14.89
CA ASP A 79 -0.58 0.54 -14.50
C ASP A 79 -0.27 0.40 -13.00
N SER A 80 -1.28 0.40 -12.15
CA SER A 80 -1.12 0.24 -10.71
C SER A 80 -0.64 -1.17 -10.34
N TYR A 81 -1.19 -2.21 -10.96
CA TYR A 81 -0.77 -3.60 -10.78
C TYR A 81 0.69 -3.79 -11.20
N ASN A 82 1.05 -3.42 -12.43
CA ASN A 82 2.38 -3.63 -13.00
C ASN A 82 3.47 -2.89 -12.21
N LYS A 83 3.20 -1.65 -11.80
CA LYS A 83 4.14 -0.86 -11.01
C LYS A 83 4.35 -1.45 -9.62
N LEU A 84 3.28 -1.91 -8.98
CA LEU A 84 3.37 -2.54 -7.67
C LEU A 84 4.08 -3.89 -7.74
N GLU A 85 3.71 -4.75 -8.68
CA GLU A 85 4.35 -6.03 -8.90
C GLU A 85 5.86 -5.88 -9.16
N SER A 86 6.22 -4.99 -10.10
CA SER A 86 7.62 -4.68 -10.41
C SER A 86 8.39 -4.22 -9.17
N LYS A 87 7.77 -3.40 -8.32
CA LYS A 87 8.38 -2.92 -7.07
C LYS A 87 8.58 -4.05 -6.07
N LEU A 88 7.58 -4.90 -5.86
CA LEU A 88 7.65 -6.00 -4.91
C LEU A 88 8.63 -7.09 -5.35
N ARG A 89 8.77 -7.34 -6.65
CA ARG A 89 9.76 -8.28 -7.20
C ARG A 89 11.21 -7.89 -6.92
N ALA A 90 11.48 -6.62 -6.61
CA ALA A 90 12.81 -6.16 -6.20
C ALA A 90 13.21 -6.68 -4.79
N TYR A 91 12.26 -7.17 -3.99
CA TYR A 91 12.51 -7.66 -2.64
C TYR A 91 12.61 -9.18 -2.61
N LYS A 92 13.83 -9.69 -2.42
CA LYS A 92 14.11 -11.13 -2.37
C LYS A 92 13.29 -11.87 -1.30
N SER A 93 12.95 -11.21 -0.20
CA SER A 93 12.12 -11.77 0.89
C SER A 93 10.68 -12.11 0.48
N LEU A 94 10.18 -11.56 -0.63
CA LEU A 94 8.86 -11.86 -1.17
C LEU A 94 8.90 -12.82 -2.35
N MET A 95 10.10 -13.29 -2.74
CA MET A 95 10.30 -14.08 -3.95
C MET A 95 10.70 -15.51 -3.61
N ARG A 96 10.14 -16.49 -4.34
CA ARG A 96 10.63 -17.87 -4.38
C ARG A 96 11.12 -18.14 -5.80
N GLY A 97 12.43 -18.09 -5.99
CA GLY A 97 13.02 -18.11 -7.32
C GLY A 97 12.62 -16.85 -8.12
N ARG A 98 11.89 -17.03 -9.21
CA ARG A 98 11.38 -15.93 -10.06
C ARG A 98 9.93 -15.57 -9.78
N LYS A 99 9.24 -16.28 -8.88
CA LYS A 99 7.82 -16.11 -8.60
C LYS A 99 7.63 -15.28 -7.34
N LEU A 100 6.82 -14.23 -7.45
CA LEU A 100 6.32 -13.48 -6.31
C LEU A 100 5.37 -14.37 -5.49
N GLN A 101 5.54 -14.40 -4.16
CA GLN A 101 4.76 -15.24 -3.25
C GLN A 101 3.54 -14.53 -2.65
N VAL A 102 3.36 -13.28 -3.01
CA VAL A 102 2.22 -12.46 -2.58
C VAL A 102 1.25 -12.33 -3.75
N PRO A 103 0.00 -12.76 -3.63
CA PRO A 103 -1.01 -12.46 -4.64
C PRO A 103 -1.33 -10.97 -4.62
N ILE A 104 -1.44 -10.39 -5.80
CA ILE A 104 -1.83 -8.99 -6.00
C ILE A 104 -3.15 -8.99 -6.76
N TYR A 105 -4.14 -8.28 -6.23
CA TYR A 105 -5.43 -8.07 -6.86
C TYR A 105 -5.61 -6.58 -7.10
N SER A 106 -6.21 -6.22 -8.23
CA SER A 106 -6.56 -4.83 -8.56
C SER A 106 -8.07 -4.71 -8.73
N VAL A 107 -8.64 -3.63 -8.23
CA VAL A 107 -10.07 -3.35 -8.33
C VAL A 107 -10.32 -1.85 -8.39
N THR A 108 -11.32 -1.45 -9.18
CA THR A 108 -11.81 -0.08 -9.18
C THR A 108 -12.99 0.03 -8.22
N PHE A 109 -12.89 0.95 -7.26
CA PHE A 109 -13.95 1.26 -6.32
C PHE A 109 -14.68 2.54 -6.74
N ALA A 110 -15.91 2.38 -7.20
CA ALA A 110 -16.76 3.44 -7.74
C ALA A 110 -18.09 3.54 -6.95
N PRO A 111 -18.08 4.07 -5.71
CA PRO A 111 -19.24 4.03 -4.82
C PRO A 111 -20.42 4.88 -5.27
N ALA A 112 -20.22 5.87 -6.16
CA ALA A 112 -21.28 6.70 -6.69
C ALA A 112 -21.94 6.12 -7.97
N CYS A 113 -21.47 4.95 -8.43
CA CYS A 113 -22.02 4.28 -9.60
C CYS A 113 -22.99 3.19 -9.18
N ASP A 114 -24.23 3.28 -9.64
CA ASP A 114 -25.30 2.34 -9.30
C ASP A 114 -25.18 1.04 -10.11
N ASP A 115 -24.77 1.14 -11.39
CA ASP A 115 -24.61 0.00 -12.30
C ASP A 115 -23.12 -0.26 -12.59
N VAL A 116 -22.44 -0.87 -11.63
CA VAL A 116 -21.04 -1.30 -11.80
C VAL A 116 -20.93 -2.66 -12.51
N THR A 117 -22.03 -3.42 -12.57
CA THR A 117 -22.03 -4.79 -13.13
C THR A 117 -21.79 -4.79 -14.64
N SER A 118 -22.34 -3.80 -15.33
CA SER A 118 -22.15 -3.64 -16.79
C SER A 118 -20.73 -3.21 -17.17
N LEU A 119 -19.99 -2.61 -16.22
CA LEU A 119 -18.65 -2.07 -16.39
C LEU A 119 -17.55 -3.02 -15.87
N SER A 120 -17.96 -3.99 -15.04
CA SER A 120 -17.03 -4.95 -14.42
C SER A 120 -16.81 -6.14 -15.33
N THR A 121 -15.55 -6.49 -15.55
CA THR A 121 -15.14 -7.73 -16.20
C THR A 121 -14.37 -8.60 -15.21
N ASN A 122 -14.10 -9.87 -15.58
CA ASN A 122 -13.29 -10.76 -14.72
C ASN A 122 -11.86 -10.26 -14.56
N ASP A 123 -11.31 -9.61 -15.59
CA ASP A 123 -9.93 -9.12 -15.60
C ASP A 123 -9.83 -7.71 -14.99
N TYR A 124 -10.90 -6.91 -15.14
CA TYR A 124 -10.97 -5.53 -14.65
C TYR A 124 -12.22 -5.32 -13.77
N PRO A 125 -12.17 -5.79 -12.52
CA PRO A 125 -13.31 -5.67 -11.61
C PRO A 125 -13.59 -4.22 -11.23
N VAL A 126 -14.87 -3.85 -11.29
CA VAL A 126 -15.40 -2.59 -10.81
C VAL A 126 -16.41 -2.89 -9.73
N CYS A 127 -16.25 -2.28 -8.56
CA CYS A 127 -17.10 -2.52 -7.40
C CYS A 127 -17.61 -1.21 -6.81
N ASN A 128 -18.82 -1.28 -6.25
CA ASN A 128 -19.35 -0.31 -5.28
C ASN A 128 -19.46 -0.97 -3.90
N GLU A 129 -20.14 -0.35 -2.94
CA GLU A 129 -20.28 -0.89 -1.59
C GLU A 129 -21.09 -2.18 -1.55
N ASP A 130 -22.05 -2.37 -2.46
CA ASP A 130 -22.98 -3.50 -2.44
C ASP A 130 -22.32 -4.81 -2.89
N ASN A 131 -21.38 -4.74 -3.85
CA ASN A 131 -20.76 -5.94 -4.44
C ASN A 131 -19.28 -6.12 -4.07
N LEU A 132 -18.67 -5.17 -3.37
CA LEU A 132 -17.26 -5.25 -2.94
C LEU A 132 -17.01 -6.49 -2.07
N GLY A 133 -17.93 -6.79 -1.15
CA GLY A 133 -17.81 -7.96 -0.27
C GLY A 133 -17.78 -9.28 -1.06
N GLU A 134 -18.66 -9.44 -2.05
CA GLU A 134 -18.66 -10.63 -2.90
C GLU A 134 -17.36 -10.79 -3.69
N TRP A 135 -16.82 -9.68 -4.21
CA TRP A 135 -15.56 -9.71 -4.93
C TRP A 135 -14.37 -10.05 -4.00
N LEU A 136 -14.32 -9.46 -2.79
CA LEU A 136 -13.28 -9.75 -1.79
C LEU A 136 -13.25 -11.22 -1.38
N CYS A 137 -14.39 -11.91 -1.33
CA CYS A 137 -14.46 -13.34 -1.04
C CYS A 137 -13.74 -14.22 -2.06
N ARG A 138 -13.48 -13.71 -3.27
CA ARG A 138 -12.74 -14.41 -4.34
C ARG A 138 -11.22 -14.23 -4.20
N CYS A 139 -10.79 -13.20 -3.47
CA CYS A 139 -9.36 -12.92 -3.24
C CYS A 139 -8.84 -13.84 -2.14
N ARG A 140 -7.85 -14.69 -2.45
CA ARG A 140 -7.29 -15.65 -1.48
C ARG A 140 -5.78 -15.68 -1.49
N TRP A 141 -5.22 -15.81 -0.31
CA TRP A 141 -3.81 -16.05 -0.09
C TRP A 141 -3.62 -17.32 0.75
N ASP A 142 -3.35 -18.44 0.10
CA ASP A 142 -3.32 -19.76 0.74
C ASP A 142 -2.13 -19.92 1.69
N GLU A 143 -0.99 -19.31 1.39
CA GLU A 143 0.24 -19.40 2.19
C GLU A 143 0.76 -18.02 2.61
N PRO A 144 0.23 -17.38 3.67
CA PRO A 144 0.62 -16.03 4.07
C PRO A 144 1.97 -15.95 4.84
N SER A 145 2.91 -16.86 4.55
CA SER A 145 4.23 -16.91 5.20
C SER A 145 5.06 -15.63 5.03
N HIS A 146 4.76 -14.84 3.99
CA HIS A 146 5.45 -13.59 3.69
C HIS A 146 4.70 -12.33 4.18
N TYR A 147 3.63 -12.48 4.97
CA TYR A 147 2.78 -11.37 5.40
C TYR A 147 3.53 -10.29 6.18
N GLU A 148 4.33 -10.67 7.16
CA GLU A 148 5.10 -9.72 7.97
C GLU A 148 6.16 -8.99 7.14
N SER A 149 6.82 -9.70 6.22
CA SER A 149 7.75 -9.08 5.28
C SER A 149 7.07 -8.10 4.34
N LEU A 150 5.86 -8.41 3.90
CA LEU A 150 5.07 -7.53 3.04
C LEU A 150 4.71 -6.24 3.77
N ILE A 151 4.22 -6.33 5.02
CA ILE A 151 3.91 -5.14 5.83
C ILE A 151 5.14 -4.27 6.00
N ALA A 152 6.27 -4.84 6.42
CA ALA A 152 7.51 -4.10 6.63
C ALA A 152 7.96 -3.37 5.35
N ILE A 153 7.87 -4.03 4.18
CA ILE A 153 8.24 -3.43 2.89
C ILE A 153 7.29 -2.29 2.52
N ILE A 154 5.98 -2.47 2.66
CA ILE A 154 5.00 -1.43 2.33
C ILE A 154 5.17 -0.23 3.26
N GLN A 155 5.38 -0.44 4.55
CA GLN A 155 5.67 0.62 5.51
C GLN A 155 6.95 1.38 5.15
N ALA A 156 8.04 0.69 4.85
CA ALA A 156 9.29 1.30 4.42
C ALA A 156 9.12 2.15 3.15
N ILE A 157 8.43 1.62 2.14
CA ILE A 157 8.17 2.34 0.89
C ILE A 157 7.33 3.59 1.13
N SER A 158 6.33 3.53 2.00
CA SER A 158 5.42 4.65 2.28
C SER A 158 6.05 5.74 3.16
N THR A 159 6.97 5.38 4.07
CA THR A 159 7.58 6.31 5.05
C THR A 159 8.74 7.11 4.46
N ILE A 160 9.57 6.51 3.60
CA ILE A 160 10.78 7.12 3.04
C ILE A 160 10.48 8.37 2.18
N ARG A 161 9.23 8.65 1.83
CA ARG A 161 8.87 9.71 0.90
C ARG A 161 8.08 10.88 1.43
N LYS A 162 7.73 10.93 2.70
CA LYS A 162 7.21 12.17 3.30
C LYS A 162 8.32 13.22 3.39
N GLY A 163 8.52 13.93 2.28
CA GLY A 163 9.19 15.22 2.27
C GLY A 163 10.69 15.20 2.12
N ARG A 164 11.23 14.75 0.99
CA ARG A 164 12.50 15.28 0.50
C ARG A 164 12.31 16.73 0.02
N LYS A 165 12.11 17.68 0.93
CA LYS A 165 12.57 19.04 0.67
C LYS A 165 14.06 18.92 0.41
N LYS A 166 14.59 19.51 -0.71
CA LYS A 166 16.02 19.59 -0.95
C LYS A 166 16.64 20.19 0.31
N ARG A 167 17.32 19.33 1.10
CA ARG A 167 18.03 19.75 2.30
C ARG A 167 19.37 20.33 1.86
N ASP A 168 19.77 21.40 2.49
CA ASP A 168 21.09 21.98 2.26
C ASP A 168 22.14 21.03 2.82
N VAL A 169 22.84 20.31 1.93
CA VAL A 169 23.87 19.32 2.25
C VAL A 169 25.27 19.93 2.08
N GLN A 170 25.37 21.25 1.88
CA GLN A 170 26.65 21.92 1.56
C GLN A 170 27.70 21.87 2.69
N ARG A 171 27.29 21.47 3.92
CA ARG A 171 28.23 21.23 5.02
C ARG A 171 27.95 19.86 5.63
N GLU A 172 29.01 19.04 5.75
CA GLU A 172 28.91 17.70 6.37
C GLU A 172 28.33 17.71 7.79
N ASP A 173 28.50 18.80 8.54
CA ASP A 173 27.97 19.01 9.88
C ASP A 173 26.59 19.64 9.93
N SER A 174 26.00 19.99 8.79
CA SER A 174 24.67 20.59 8.78
C SER A 174 23.60 19.63 9.30
N ARG A 175 22.52 20.18 9.91
CA ARG A 175 21.36 19.36 10.30
C ARG A 175 20.78 18.56 9.14
N GLY A 176 20.86 19.13 7.92
CA GLY A 176 20.42 18.46 6.70
C GLY A 176 21.28 17.25 6.34
N ALA A 177 22.61 17.36 6.46
CA ALA A 177 23.53 16.25 6.20
C ALA A 177 23.36 15.13 7.24
N LYS A 178 23.26 15.48 8.54
CA LYS A 178 23.04 14.50 9.62
C LYS A 178 21.71 13.75 9.45
N LEU A 179 20.65 14.45 9.06
CA LEU A 179 19.36 13.82 8.77
C LEU A 179 19.41 12.94 7.53
N LYS A 180 20.14 13.35 6.49
CA LYS A 180 20.34 12.51 5.30
C LYS A 180 21.10 11.22 5.65
N ASN A 181 22.19 11.34 6.40
CA ASN A 181 22.96 10.16 6.85
C ASN A 181 22.10 9.21 7.71
N LEU A 182 21.22 9.75 8.56
CA LEU A 182 20.26 8.94 9.32
C LEU A 182 19.25 8.25 8.41
N GLU A 183 18.69 8.96 7.42
CA GLU A 183 17.76 8.37 6.45
C GLU A 183 18.42 7.29 5.60
N ASP A 184 19.66 7.51 5.15
CA ASP A 184 20.43 6.53 4.39
C ASP A 184 20.78 5.31 5.26
N SER A 185 21.05 5.51 6.55
CA SER A 185 21.27 4.42 7.52
C SER A 185 19.99 3.60 7.74
N ILE A 186 18.84 4.24 7.89
CA ILE A 186 17.54 3.57 8.03
C ILE A 186 17.20 2.78 6.75
N ALA A 187 17.51 3.35 5.58
CA ALA A 187 17.25 2.69 4.31
C ALA A 187 18.09 1.40 4.08
N ASN A 188 19.22 1.30 4.78
CA ASN A 188 20.10 0.14 4.73
C ASN A 188 19.83 -0.91 5.82
N LEU A 189 18.87 -0.65 6.72
CA LEU A 189 18.47 -1.62 7.74
C LEU A 189 17.78 -2.84 7.11
N ASP A 190 17.97 -4.01 7.71
CA ASP A 190 17.17 -5.18 7.36
C ASP A 190 15.68 -5.00 7.76
N ASN A 191 14.82 -5.91 7.32
CA ASN A 191 13.38 -5.81 7.53
C ASN A 191 12.99 -5.74 9.02
N LEU A 192 13.71 -6.44 9.90
CA LEU A 192 13.42 -6.44 11.35
C LEU A 192 13.88 -5.15 12.02
N GLN A 193 15.08 -4.69 11.64
CA GLN A 193 15.62 -3.44 12.13
C GLN A 193 14.81 -2.23 11.65
N GLY A 194 14.43 -2.23 10.36
CA GLY A 194 13.58 -1.20 9.76
C GLY A 194 12.22 -1.11 10.46
N ARG A 195 11.62 -2.24 10.77
CA ARG A 195 10.37 -2.31 11.52
C ARG A 195 10.50 -1.70 12.92
N ALA A 196 11.56 -2.06 13.66
CA ALA A 196 11.81 -1.54 15.01
C ALA A 196 12.00 -0.01 15.07
N VAL A 197 12.49 0.60 13.95
CA VAL A 197 12.67 2.07 13.87
C VAL A 197 11.38 2.79 13.45
N ILE A 198 10.53 2.14 12.65
CA ILE A 198 9.35 2.76 12.04
C ILE A 198 8.10 2.58 12.92
N GLU A 199 8.01 1.49 13.67
CA GLU A 199 6.88 1.25 14.57
C GLU A 199 6.83 2.31 15.68
N THR A 200 5.67 2.96 15.82
CA THR A 200 5.37 3.81 16.97
C THR A 200 5.10 2.91 18.18
N VAL A 201 5.96 2.99 19.18
CA VAL A 201 5.81 2.21 20.42
C VAL A 201 5.50 3.17 21.56
N ASP A 202 4.43 2.89 22.30
CA ASP A 202 4.14 3.59 23.56
C ASP A 202 5.14 3.14 24.63
N GLY A 203 6.04 4.04 25.03
CA GLY A 203 7.03 3.79 26.07
C GLY A 203 8.48 3.75 25.59
N VAL A 204 9.37 3.21 26.44
CA VAL A 204 10.81 3.12 26.15
C VAL A 204 11.14 1.85 25.40
N GLN A 205 11.52 1.98 24.14
CA GLN A 205 11.99 0.88 23.31
C GLN A 205 13.52 0.72 23.42
N ARG A 206 13.99 -0.48 23.75
CA ARG A 206 15.40 -0.85 23.73
C ARG A 206 15.70 -1.75 22.54
N ILE A 207 16.42 -1.24 21.56
CA ILE A 207 16.88 -2.01 20.40
C ILE A 207 18.28 -2.54 20.73
N ARG A 208 18.46 -3.88 20.71
CA ARG A 208 19.77 -4.52 20.81
C ARG A 208 20.16 -4.98 19.41
N GLY A 209 21.18 -4.34 18.84
CA GLY A 209 21.84 -4.80 17.61
C GLY A 209 22.97 -5.77 17.94
N LEU A 210 23.23 -6.72 17.05
CA LEU A 210 24.47 -7.45 17.02
C LEU A 210 25.50 -6.53 16.33
N ALA A 211 26.58 -6.23 17.03
CA ALA A 211 27.71 -5.51 16.47
C ALA A 211 28.52 -6.42 15.55
#